data_b780c7564178c45f9d7c3f7d26165010
#
_entry.id   b780c7564178c45f9d7c3f7d26165010
#
_cell.length_a   1.000
_cell.length_b   1.000
_cell.length_c   1.000
_cell.angle_alpha   90.00
_cell.angle_beta   90.00
_cell.angle_gamma   90.00
#
_symmetry.space_group_name_H-M   'P 1'
#
loop_
_entity.id
_entity.type
_entity.pdbx_description
1 polymer ?
#
loop_
_entity_poly.entity_id
_entity_poly.type
_entity_poly.pdbx_seq_one_letter_code
_entity_poly.pdbx_strand_id
1 'polypeptide(L)'
;MTEIYYLVIIITAFSIVQSIFGVGLLLFGTPTLLLLEYSYSETLWLLLPCSVTISLIQVINDYKLIEAKKRAIYLVIPTLVLSLTFVVIYTNGINMTRVVGVLLLLIGIIRFSSKLQMLLSSVVKKHIKMYYIIIGVVHGVSNMGGGPLSILMSTIYSKKEIIRANVAFIYLILAM
;
A
#
# COMPACT_ATOMS: atom_id res chain seq x y z
N MET A 1 5.33 29.69 -3.11
CA MET A 1 6.61 29.07 -2.68
C MET A 1 6.44 28.18 -1.44
N THR A 2 5.70 28.58 -0.43
CA THR A 2 5.45 27.80 0.80
C THR A 2 4.86 26.41 0.57
N GLU A 3 3.92 26.24 -0.35
CA GLU A 3 3.27 24.96 -0.65
C GLU A 3 4.26 23.88 -1.14
N ILE A 4 5.22 24.27 -1.99
CA ILE A 4 6.24 23.35 -2.51
C ILE A 4 7.14 22.83 -1.38
N TYR A 5 7.49 23.67 -0.40
CA TYR A 5 8.29 23.24 0.74
C TYR A 5 7.56 22.19 1.60
N TYR A 6 6.26 22.41 1.88
CA TYR A 6 5.45 21.41 2.61
C TYR A 6 5.36 20.11 1.85
N LEU A 7 5.13 20.15 0.53
CA LEU A 7 5.07 18.96 -0.31
C LEU A 7 6.38 18.15 -0.26
N VAL A 8 7.52 18.82 -0.42
CA VAL A 8 8.86 18.20 -0.36
C VAL A 8 9.10 17.56 1.01
N ILE A 9 8.75 18.25 2.09
CA ILE A 9 8.90 17.71 3.46
C ILE A 9 8.05 16.44 3.64
N ILE A 10 6.79 16.46 3.22
CA ILE A 10 5.85 15.34 3.34
C ILE A 10 6.37 14.14 2.54
N ILE A 11 6.72 14.35 1.26
CA ILE A 11 7.23 13.28 0.40
C ILE A 11 8.51 12.71 0.98
N THR A 12 9.44 13.55 1.42
CA THR A 12 10.71 13.10 2.01
C THR A 12 10.48 12.30 3.28
N ALA A 13 9.66 12.79 4.20
CA ALA A 13 9.37 12.09 5.45
C ALA A 13 8.76 10.71 5.20
N PHE A 14 7.75 10.61 4.35
CA PHE A 14 7.13 9.31 4.05
C PHE A 14 7.99 8.41 3.14
N SER A 15 8.89 8.98 2.35
CA SER A 15 9.92 8.22 1.62
C SER A 15 10.90 7.54 2.58
N ILE A 16 11.31 8.22 3.64
CA ILE A 16 12.14 7.63 4.70
C ILE A 16 11.38 6.48 5.38
N VAL A 17 10.10 6.68 5.72
CA VAL A 17 9.27 5.61 6.30
C VAL A 17 9.18 4.41 5.34
N GLN A 18 8.94 4.64 4.06
CA GLN A 18 8.91 3.56 3.07
C GLN A 18 10.25 2.85 2.94
N SER A 19 11.37 3.56 2.99
CA SER A 19 12.71 2.97 2.91
C SER A 19 13.00 2.03 4.08
N ILE A 20 12.47 2.32 5.28
CA ILE A 20 12.67 1.50 6.47
C ILE A 20 11.74 0.28 6.49
N PHE A 21 10.45 0.47 6.18
CA PHE A 21 9.41 -0.53 6.37
C PHE A 21 8.97 -1.23 5.07
N GLY A 22 9.41 -0.77 3.91
CA GLY A 22 8.97 -1.22 2.59
C GLY A 22 7.62 -0.66 2.15
N VAL A 23 6.90 0.04 3.02
CA VAL A 23 5.61 0.68 2.79
C VAL A 23 5.53 1.97 3.60
N GLY A 24 4.89 3.00 3.07
CA GLY A 24 4.73 4.25 3.82
C GLY A 24 4.26 5.41 2.96
N LEU A 25 4.96 5.70 1.87
CA LEU A 25 4.69 6.88 1.04
C LEU A 25 3.24 6.91 0.53
N LEU A 26 2.75 5.85 -0.09
CA LEU A 26 1.36 5.80 -0.56
C LEU A 26 0.37 5.65 0.60
N LEU A 27 0.71 4.85 1.63
CA LEU A 27 -0.20 4.58 2.75
C LEU A 27 -0.50 5.84 3.59
N PHE A 28 0.51 6.65 3.85
CA PHE A 28 0.37 7.87 4.65
C PHE A 28 0.33 9.14 3.79
N GLY A 29 1.07 9.17 2.69
CA GLY A 29 1.11 10.32 1.79
C GLY A 29 -0.23 10.56 1.09
N THR A 30 -0.91 9.50 0.62
CA THR A 30 -2.22 9.64 -0.04
C THR A 30 -3.24 10.36 0.85
N PRO A 31 -3.54 9.89 2.08
CA PRO A 31 -4.49 10.60 2.94
C PRO A 31 -4.00 12.00 3.33
N THR A 32 -2.69 12.18 3.53
CA THR A 32 -2.14 13.49 3.90
C THR A 32 -2.33 14.52 2.79
N LEU A 33 -2.04 14.17 1.53
CA LEU A 33 -2.23 15.11 0.42
C LEU A 33 -3.71 15.38 0.15
N LEU A 34 -4.58 14.38 0.30
CA LEU A 34 -6.03 14.59 0.21
C LEU A 34 -6.57 15.52 1.31
N LEU A 35 -6.02 15.49 2.52
CA LEU A 35 -6.34 16.42 3.60
C LEU A 35 -5.82 17.83 3.33
N LEU A 36 -4.77 17.95 2.53
CA LEU A 36 -4.24 19.25 2.04
C LEU A 36 -4.93 19.71 0.74
N GLU A 37 -6.11 19.14 0.44
CA GLU A 37 -6.98 19.51 -0.67
C GLU A 37 -6.41 19.23 -2.08
N TYR A 38 -5.33 18.45 -2.19
CA TYR A 38 -4.90 17.92 -3.49
C TYR A 38 -5.96 16.94 -4.02
N SER A 39 -6.25 17.00 -5.31
CA SER A 39 -7.10 16.00 -5.95
C SER A 39 -6.47 14.60 -5.88
N TYR A 40 -7.29 13.55 -5.96
CA TYR A 40 -6.79 12.18 -5.96
C TYR A 40 -5.79 11.92 -7.10
N SER A 41 -6.06 12.45 -8.28
CA SER A 41 -5.18 12.32 -9.44
C SER A 41 -3.81 12.99 -9.21
N GLU A 42 -3.80 14.24 -8.73
CA GLU A 42 -2.55 14.96 -8.41
C GLU A 42 -1.75 14.20 -7.35
N THR A 43 -2.42 13.71 -6.32
CA THR A 43 -1.80 12.88 -5.27
C THR A 43 -1.09 11.67 -5.85
N LEU A 44 -1.74 10.93 -6.78
CA LEU A 44 -1.13 9.78 -7.43
C LEU A 44 0.07 10.17 -8.29
N TRP A 45 -0.06 11.22 -9.11
CA TRP A 45 1.04 11.71 -9.95
C TRP A 45 2.29 12.11 -9.16
N LEU A 46 2.10 12.64 -7.95
CA LEU A 46 3.21 13.05 -7.07
C LEU A 46 3.84 11.84 -6.36
N LEU A 47 3.02 10.93 -5.84
CA LEU A 47 3.52 9.88 -4.94
C LEU A 47 3.97 8.61 -5.68
N LEU A 48 3.30 8.22 -6.78
CA LEU A 48 3.61 6.95 -7.47
C LEU A 48 5.05 6.90 -7.99
N PRO A 49 5.58 7.91 -8.72
CA PRO A 49 6.96 7.85 -9.21
C PRO A 49 7.98 7.70 -8.08
N CYS A 50 7.77 8.42 -6.97
CA CYS A 50 8.65 8.31 -5.80
C CYS A 50 8.57 6.92 -5.16
N SER A 51 7.35 6.39 -5.01
CA SER A 51 7.13 5.05 -4.45
C SER A 51 7.73 3.94 -5.31
N VAL A 52 7.57 4.02 -6.64
CA VAL A 52 8.18 3.08 -7.60
C VAL A 52 9.70 3.11 -7.47
N THR A 53 10.30 4.30 -7.45
CA THR A 53 11.76 4.46 -7.35
C THR A 53 12.32 3.82 -6.06
N ILE A 54 11.71 4.11 -4.91
CA ILE A 54 12.13 3.56 -3.63
C ILE A 54 11.98 2.03 -3.61
N SER A 55 10.81 1.54 -4.03
CA SER A 55 10.54 0.10 -4.05
C SER A 55 11.45 -0.64 -5.02
N LEU A 56 11.77 -0.04 -6.17
CA LEU A 56 12.70 -0.61 -7.15
C LEU A 56 14.10 -0.78 -6.55
N ILE A 57 14.62 0.26 -5.89
CA ILE A 57 15.93 0.21 -5.21
C ILE A 57 15.93 -0.89 -4.14
N GLN A 58 14.87 -0.99 -3.34
CA GLN A 58 14.74 -2.04 -2.32
C GLN A 58 14.69 -3.45 -2.93
N VAL A 59 13.94 -3.63 -4.01
CA VAL A 59 13.83 -4.91 -4.73
C VAL A 59 15.17 -5.35 -5.30
N ILE A 60 15.94 -4.42 -5.89
CA ILE A 60 17.27 -4.73 -6.42
C ILE A 60 18.22 -5.15 -5.29
N ASN A 61 18.23 -4.42 -4.17
CA ASN A 61 19.12 -4.71 -3.05
C ASN A 61 18.76 -6.01 -2.33
N ASP A 62 17.46 -6.27 -2.14
CA ASP A 62 16.97 -7.39 -1.33
C ASP A 62 16.43 -8.56 -2.20
N TYR A 63 16.78 -8.62 -3.49
CA TYR A 63 16.24 -9.58 -4.48
C TYR A 63 16.23 -11.05 -4.01
N LYS A 64 17.29 -11.47 -3.30
CA LYS A 64 17.44 -12.84 -2.80
C LYS A 64 16.46 -13.20 -1.67
N LEU A 65 15.92 -12.21 -0.98
CA LEU A 65 15.00 -12.37 0.14
C LEU A 65 13.51 -12.40 -0.29
N ILE A 66 13.24 -12.23 -1.59
CA ILE A 66 11.86 -12.16 -2.10
C ILE A 66 11.32 -13.57 -2.36
N GLU A 67 10.34 -13.99 -1.57
CA GLU A 67 9.72 -15.32 -1.63
C GLU A 67 8.31 -15.31 -2.22
N ALA A 68 7.59 -14.18 -2.12
CA ALA A 68 6.17 -14.06 -2.49
C ALA A 68 5.90 -13.86 -3.99
N LYS A 69 6.92 -13.94 -4.87
CA LYS A 69 6.86 -13.57 -6.31
C LYS A 69 5.67 -14.16 -7.04
N LYS A 70 5.52 -15.50 -7.01
CA LYS A 70 4.44 -16.19 -7.76
C LYS A 70 3.05 -15.73 -7.31
N ARG A 71 2.80 -15.68 -6.00
CA ARG A 71 1.48 -15.29 -5.46
C ARG A 71 1.14 -13.85 -5.77
N ALA A 72 2.11 -12.94 -5.68
CA ALA A 72 1.93 -11.55 -6.05
C ALA A 72 1.54 -11.39 -7.52
N ILE A 73 2.28 -12.00 -8.44
CA ILE A 73 2.03 -11.88 -9.87
C ILE A 73 0.65 -12.46 -10.24
N TYR A 74 0.31 -13.68 -9.78
CA TYR A 74 -0.91 -14.35 -10.21
C TYR A 74 -2.19 -13.89 -9.49
N LEU A 75 -2.09 -13.30 -8.32
CA LEU A 75 -3.27 -12.91 -7.54
C LEU A 75 -3.44 -11.40 -7.41
N VAL A 76 -2.34 -10.66 -7.18
CA VAL A 76 -2.43 -9.21 -6.96
C VAL A 76 -2.61 -8.46 -8.27
N ILE A 77 -1.83 -8.79 -9.31
CA ILE A 77 -1.90 -8.06 -10.59
C ILE A 77 -3.30 -8.13 -11.23
N PRO A 78 -3.93 -9.31 -11.41
CA PRO A 78 -5.25 -9.35 -12.02
C PRO A 78 -6.30 -8.60 -11.24
N THR A 79 -6.28 -8.72 -9.92
CA THR A 79 -7.26 -8.04 -9.05
C THR A 79 -7.03 -6.54 -8.98
N LEU A 80 -5.78 -6.08 -9.03
CA LEU A 80 -5.41 -4.68 -9.16
C LEU A 80 -5.97 -4.09 -10.47
N VAL A 81 -5.66 -4.73 -11.61
CA VAL A 81 -6.13 -4.26 -12.93
C VAL A 81 -7.64 -4.21 -12.99
N LEU A 82 -8.34 -5.26 -12.52
CA LEU A 82 -9.80 -5.29 -12.50
C LEU A 82 -10.39 -4.18 -11.64
N SER A 83 -9.84 -3.94 -10.44
CA SER A 83 -10.34 -2.90 -9.54
C SER A 83 -10.04 -1.49 -10.06
N LEU A 84 -8.87 -1.24 -10.64
CA LEU A 84 -8.55 0.03 -11.29
C LEU A 84 -9.48 0.30 -12.48
N THR A 85 -9.69 -0.71 -13.34
CA THR A 85 -10.62 -0.60 -14.48
C THR A 85 -12.03 -0.28 -14.00
N PHE A 86 -12.49 -0.96 -12.95
CA PHE A 86 -13.80 -0.67 -12.34
C PHE A 86 -13.89 0.77 -11.83
N VAL A 87 -12.86 1.23 -11.11
CA VAL A 87 -12.80 2.61 -10.60
C VAL A 87 -12.86 3.62 -11.77
N VAL A 88 -12.04 3.44 -12.81
CA VAL A 88 -12.01 4.36 -13.95
C VAL A 88 -13.35 4.43 -14.69
N ILE A 89 -14.04 3.29 -14.86
CA ILE A 89 -15.30 3.24 -15.63
C ILE A 89 -16.52 3.72 -14.82
N TYR A 90 -16.58 3.34 -13.53
CA TYR A 90 -17.83 3.45 -12.75
C TYR A 90 -17.82 4.51 -11.65
N THR A 91 -16.68 5.18 -11.38
CA THR A 91 -16.60 6.06 -10.20
C THR A 91 -16.81 7.55 -10.48
N ASN A 92 -17.46 7.91 -11.57
CA ASN A 92 -17.92 9.28 -11.79
C ASN A 92 -18.87 9.67 -10.63
N GLY A 93 -18.32 10.41 -9.62
CA GLY A 93 -19.07 10.86 -8.45
C GLY A 93 -18.70 10.23 -7.09
N ILE A 94 -17.79 9.25 -7.05
CA ILE A 94 -17.28 8.72 -5.76
C ILE A 94 -16.29 9.70 -5.15
N ASN A 95 -16.57 10.09 -3.91
CA ASN A 95 -15.63 10.92 -3.13
C ASN A 95 -14.47 10.06 -2.60
N MET A 96 -13.35 10.06 -3.32
CA MET A 96 -12.18 9.25 -3.00
C MET A 96 -11.58 9.59 -1.63
N THR A 97 -11.68 10.84 -1.19
CA THR A 97 -11.24 11.26 0.16
C THR A 97 -12.00 10.51 1.25
N ARG A 98 -13.32 10.31 1.08
CA ARG A 98 -14.13 9.51 2.03
C ARG A 98 -13.73 8.04 2.01
N VAL A 99 -13.52 7.45 0.84
CA VAL A 99 -13.09 6.04 0.70
C VAL A 99 -11.75 5.82 1.40
N VAL A 100 -10.76 6.66 1.11
CA VAL A 100 -9.43 6.62 1.74
C VAL A 100 -9.53 6.83 3.25
N GLY A 101 -10.34 7.80 3.71
CA GLY A 101 -10.56 8.08 5.13
C GLY A 101 -11.14 6.90 5.88
N VAL A 102 -12.19 6.25 5.36
CA VAL A 102 -12.80 5.06 5.96
C VAL A 102 -11.80 3.91 6.05
N LEU A 103 -11.04 3.65 4.98
CA LEU A 103 -10.02 2.60 4.97
C LEU A 103 -8.89 2.88 5.96
N LEU A 104 -8.45 4.13 6.08
CA LEU A 104 -7.45 4.52 7.05
C LEU A 104 -7.93 4.26 8.49
N LEU A 105 -9.17 4.63 8.80
CA LEU A 105 -9.78 4.36 10.11
C LEU A 105 -9.85 2.85 10.40
N LEU A 106 -10.29 2.05 9.44
CA LEU A 106 -10.35 0.59 9.60
C LEU A 106 -8.97 -0.02 9.86
N ILE A 107 -7.97 0.37 9.07
CA ILE A 107 -6.57 -0.08 9.26
C ILE A 107 -6.07 0.37 10.65
N GLY A 108 -6.35 1.61 11.04
CA GLY A 108 -6.00 2.15 12.35
C GLY A 108 -6.61 1.33 13.50
N ILE A 109 -7.92 1.10 13.48
CA ILE A 109 -8.63 0.31 14.49
C ILE A 109 -8.01 -1.09 14.62
N ILE A 110 -7.74 -1.76 13.50
CA ILE A 110 -7.10 -3.07 13.51
C ILE A 110 -5.70 -3.00 14.13
N ARG A 111 -4.92 -1.97 13.81
CA ARG A 111 -3.55 -1.80 14.32
C ARG A 111 -3.48 -1.45 15.81
N PHE A 112 -4.45 -0.73 16.32
CA PHE A 112 -4.50 -0.39 17.75
C PHE A 112 -5.06 -1.51 18.65
N SER A 113 -5.75 -2.51 18.09
CA SER A 113 -6.33 -3.62 18.86
C SER A 113 -5.54 -4.92 18.68
N SER A 114 -4.82 -5.35 19.72
CA SER A 114 -4.10 -6.64 19.73
C SER A 114 -5.04 -7.83 19.48
N LYS A 115 -6.28 -7.77 19.98
CA LYS A 115 -7.30 -8.80 19.79
C LYS A 115 -7.70 -8.90 18.30
N LEU A 116 -7.93 -7.76 17.64
CA LEU A 116 -8.25 -7.72 16.19
C LEU A 116 -7.06 -8.17 15.35
N GLN A 117 -5.84 -7.81 15.73
CA GLN A 117 -4.64 -8.29 15.02
C GLN A 117 -4.50 -9.82 15.11
N MET A 118 -4.72 -10.42 16.28
CA MET A 118 -4.68 -11.87 16.45
C MET A 118 -5.77 -12.58 15.63
N LEU A 119 -7.01 -12.08 15.68
CA LEU A 119 -8.11 -12.60 14.88
C LEU A 119 -7.80 -12.52 13.38
N LEU A 120 -7.36 -11.35 12.93
CA LEU A 120 -7.03 -11.14 11.52
C LEU A 120 -5.86 -12.03 11.08
N SER A 121 -4.83 -12.19 11.91
CA SER A 121 -3.68 -13.05 11.57
C SER A 121 -4.09 -14.52 11.42
N SER A 122 -5.03 -15.02 12.22
CA SER A 122 -5.56 -16.37 12.10
C SER A 122 -6.36 -16.56 10.80
N VAL A 123 -7.20 -15.59 10.44
CA VAL A 123 -7.95 -15.58 9.19
C VAL A 123 -7.03 -15.50 7.98
N VAL A 124 -6.02 -14.62 8.04
CA VAL A 124 -5.01 -14.46 6.99
C VAL A 124 -4.24 -15.75 6.74
N LYS A 125 -3.79 -16.44 7.80
CA LYS A 125 -3.10 -17.74 7.68
C LYS A 125 -3.97 -18.79 7.01
N LYS A 126 -5.26 -18.84 7.34
CA LYS A 126 -6.21 -19.80 6.78
C LYS A 126 -6.55 -19.50 5.31
N HIS A 127 -6.63 -18.23 4.93
CA HIS A 127 -7.11 -17.77 3.62
C HIS A 127 -6.11 -16.88 2.88
N ILE A 128 -4.83 -17.24 2.88
CA ILE A 128 -3.74 -16.44 2.30
C ILE A 128 -4.03 -15.97 0.87
N LYS A 129 -4.56 -16.85 0.01
CA LYS A 129 -4.87 -16.51 -1.39
C LYS A 129 -5.93 -15.41 -1.51
N MET A 130 -7.00 -15.52 -0.72
CA MET A 130 -8.05 -14.49 -0.68
C MET A 130 -7.49 -13.15 -0.19
N TYR A 131 -6.55 -13.17 0.74
CA TYR A 131 -5.97 -11.95 1.26
C TYR A 131 -5.10 -11.22 0.22
N TYR A 132 -4.38 -11.94 -0.65
CA TYR A 132 -3.70 -11.33 -1.80
C TYR A 132 -4.69 -10.64 -2.76
N ILE A 133 -5.85 -11.25 -3.00
CA ILE A 133 -6.94 -10.65 -3.79
C ILE A 133 -7.43 -9.35 -3.14
N ILE A 134 -7.68 -9.37 -1.84
CA ILE A 134 -8.11 -8.19 -1.06
C ILE A 134 -7.07 -7.07 -1.18
N ILE A 135 -5.78 -7.36 -1.10
CA ILE A 135 -4.72 -6.36 -1.27
C ILE A 135 -4.82 -5.67 -2.63
N GLY A 136 -4.98 -6.44 -3.71
CA GLY A 136 -5.11 -5.90 -5.06
C GLY A 136 -6.35 -5.01 -5.21
N VAL A 137 -7.50 -5.47 -4.69
CA VAL A 137 -8.76 -4.70 -4.72
C VAL A 137 -8.64 -3.41 -3.90
N VAL A 138 -8.18 -3.51 -2.64
CA VAL A 138 -8.04 -2.33 -1.77
C VAL A 138 -7.08 -1.31 -2.39
N HIS A 139 -5.97 -1.77 -2.97
CA HIS A 139 -5.03 -0.86 -3.61
C HIS A 139 -5.63 -0.21 -4.85
N GLY A 140 -6.22 -0.97 -5.75
CA GLY A 140 -6.82 -0.43 -6.98
C GLY A 140 -7.96 0.56 -6.73
N VAL A 141 -8.69 0.40 -5.61
CA VAL A 141 -9.77 1.34 -5.25
C VAL A 141 -9.25 2.59 -4.53
N SER A 142 -8.21 2.48 -3.71
CA SER A 142 -7.85 3.55 -2.75
C SER A 142 -6.38 3.92 -2.67
N ASN A 143 -5.52 3.22 -3.39
CA ASN A 143 -4.06 3.34 -3.27
C ASN A 143 -3.50 2.94 -1.88
N MET A 144 -4.32 2.33 -1.01
CA MET A 144 -3.96 2.00 0.38
C MET A 144 -3.66 0.52 0.64
N GLY A 145 -3.35 -0.25 -0.39
CA GLY A 145 -3.01 -1.68 -0.28
C GLY A 145 -1.81 -1.99 0.62
N GLY A 146 -0.96 -1.00 0.89
CA GLY A 146 0.21 -1.14 1.78
C GLY A 146 -0.15 -1.52 3.21
N GLY A 147 -1.29 -1.05 3.74
CA GLY A 147 -1.77 -1.41 5.07
C GLY A 147 -2.05 -2.92 5.22
N PRO A 148 -2.99 -3.47 4.44
CA PRO A 148 -3.23 -4.92 4.40
C PRO A 148 -1.98 -5.73 4.05
N LEU A 149 -1.15 -5.25 3.11
CA LEU A 149 0.08 -5.92 2.71
C LEU A 149 1.05 -6.10 3.88
N SER A 150 1.28 -5.06 4.67
CA SER A 150 2.16 -5.14 5.83
C SER A 150 1.65 -6.12 6.89
N ILE A 151 0.33 -6.26 7.06
CA ILE A 151 -0.29 -7.26 7.94
C ILE A 151 -0.02 -8.66 7.41
N LEU A 152 -0.23 -8.89 6.11
CA LEU A 152 0.02 -10.20 5.48
C LEU A 152 1.47 -10.64 5.66
N MET A 153 2.42 -9.79 5.31
CA MET A 153 3.85 -10.14 5.35
C MET A 153 4.34 -10.38 6.78
N SER A 154 3.91 -9.56 7.75
CA SER A 154 4.24 -9.79 9.17
C SER A 154 3.55 -11.02 9.78
N THR A 155 2.49 -11.51 9.16
CA THR A 155 1.81 -12.76 9.58
C THR A 155 2.50 -14.01 9.03
N ILE A 156 3.09 -13.93 7.83
CA ILE A 156 3.75 -15.06 7.16
C ILE A 156 5.21 -15.19 7.57
N TYR A 157 5.91 -14.06 7.70
CA TYR A 157 7.35 -14.02 7.96
C TYR A 157 7.67 -13.42 9.33
N SER A 158 8.77 -13.91 9.96
CA SER A 158 9.23 -13.44 11.26
C SER A 158 10.47 -12.53 11.16
N LYS A 159 11.28 -12.68 10.10
CA LYS A 159 12.49 -11.90 9.90
C LYS A 159 12.16 -10.58 9.23
N LYS A 160 12.58 -9.46 9.83
CA LYS A 160 12.27 -8.09 9.36
C LYS A 160 12.74 -7.84 7.92
N GLU A 161 13.92 -8.36 7.58
CA GLU A 161 14.50 -8.22 6.24
C GLU A 161 13.66 -8.92 5.18
N ILE A 162 13.15 -10.13 5.47
CA ILE A 162 12.28 -10.89 4.56
C ILE A 162 10.92 -10.18 4.43
N ILE A 163 10.36 -9.68 5.55
CA ILE A 163 9.12 -8.90 5.53
C ILE A 163 9.29 -7.70 4.61
N ARG A 164 10.34 -6.87 4.82
CA ARG A 164 10.59 -5.67 4.03
C ARG A 164 10.78 -5.98 2.55
N ALA A 165 11.58 -6.98 2.21
CA ALA A 165 11.84 -7.37 0.82
C ALA A 165 10.56 -7.78 0.08
N ASN A 166 9.71 -8.60 0.71
CA ASN A 166 8.44 -9.04 0.12
C ASN A 166 7.40 -7.93 0.06
N VAL A 167 7.37 -7.04 1.07
CA VAL A 167 6.53 -5.84 1.04
C VAL A 167 6.95 -4.93 -0.11
N ALA A 168 8.24 -4.59 -0.23
CA ALA A 168 8.75 -3.73 -1.28
C ALA A 168 8.48 -4.28 -2.68
N PHE A 169 8.64 -5.60 -2.87
CA PHE A 169 8.36 -6.25 -4.15
C PHE A 169 6.89 -6.14 -4.56
N ILE A 170 5.96 -6.45 -3.65
CA ILE A 170 4.53 -6.36 -3.95
C ILE A 170 4.11 -4.89 -4.09
N TYR A 171 4.70 -4.01 -3.28
CA TYR A 171 4.42 -2.57 -3.35
C TYR A 171 4.89 -1.94 -4.67
N LEU A 172 6.01 -2.43 -5.21
CA LEU A 172 6.46 -2.07 -6.56
C LEU A 172 5.41 -2.47 -7.61
N ILE A 173 4.88 -3.69 -7.53
CA ILE A 173 3.80 -4.16 -8.43
C ILE A 173 2.54 -3.29 -8.28
N LEU A 174 2.19 -2.92 -7.05
CA LEU A 174 1.00 -2.11 -6.79
C LEU A 174 1.14 -0.67 -7.31
N ALA A 175 2.35 -0.13 -7.34
CA ALA A 175 2.62 1.26 -7.75
C ALA A 175 2.90 1.40 -9.28
N MET A 176 3.04 0.31 -10.02
CA MET A 176 3.21 0.30 -11.48
C MET A 176 1.87 0.35 -12.21
#